data_ec9fd4f753e4fd315647b7b3929574cc
#
_entry.id   ec9fd4f753e4fd315647b7b3929574cc
#
_cell.length_a   1.000
_cell.length_b   1.000
_cell.length_c   1.000
_cell.angle_alpha   90.00
_cell.angle_beta   90.00
_cell.angle_gamma   90.00
#
_symmetry.space_group_name_H-M   'P 1'
#
loop_
_entity.id
_entity.type
_entity.pdbx_description
1 polymer ?
#
loop_
_entity_poly.entity_id
_entity_poly.type
_entity_poly.pdbx_seq_one_letter_code
_entity_poly.pdbx_strand_id
1 'polypeptide(L)'
;MGQKRLLPYRQRVVTGAAGRVPEIGIGSGLNLPLYGDAVEEVIGIDISPELLAMAERAAAMVSRRRLRVRLLEGSAERLPCIIADGSVDTVVVTWALCSVPDATAALAEAHRVVRPGGSLRFVEHGRSPDASVAWWQDHLTPLWKRCSGGCHLNRQTDDLLRSVGFRLARLKTGYAQGRGR
;
A
#
# COMPACT_ATOMS: atom_id res chain seq x y z
N MET A 1 11.57 10.07 6.70
CA MET A 1 10.78 9.97 7.97
C MET A 1 11.18 8.70 8.70
N GLY A 2 11.35 8.73 10.04
CA GLY A 2 11.72 7.52 10.77
C GLY A 2 10.58 6.52 10.81
N GLN A 3 10.86 5.23 10.53
CA GLN A 3 9.89 4.13 10.49
C GLN A 3 8.98 4.07 11.74
N LYS A 4 9.51 4.41 12.92
CA LYS A 4 8.74 4.44 14.18
C LYS A 4 7.55 5.43 14.16
N ARG A 5 7.64 6.53 13.41
CA ARG A 5 6.54 7.52 13.29
C ARG A 5 5.41 7.03 12.39
N LEU A 6 5.72 6.17 11.43
CA LEU A 6 4.76 5.62 10.48
C LEU A 6 4.05 4.37 11.03
N LEU A 7 4.58 3.75 12.08
CA LEU A 7 4.05 2.51 12.65
C LEU A 7 2.55 2.60 13.03
N PRO A 8 2.04 3.66 13.70
CA PRO A 8 0.61 3.73 14.04
C PRO A 8 -0.31 3.75 12.82
N TYR A 9 0.16 4.33 11.70
CA TYR A 9 -0.60 4.36 10.44
C TYR A 9 -0.62 2.97 9.80
N ARG A 10 0.54 2.28 9.74
CA ARG A 10 0.63 0.88 9.27
C ARG A 10 -0.29 -0.02 10.09
N GLN A 11 -0.18 0.02 11.41
CA GLN A 11 -1.02 -0.79 12.29
C GLN A 11 -2.51 -0.59 11.99
N ARG A 12 -2.97 0.66 11.86
CA ARG A 12 -4.38 0.96 11.59
C ARG A 12 -4.89 0.35 10.28
N VAL A 13 -4.03 0.28 9.26
CA VAL A 13 -4.36 -0.32 7.97
C VAL A 13 -4.34 -1.83 8.06
N VAL A 14 -3.26 -2.40 8.58
CA VAL A 14 -2.96 -3.83 8.52
C VAL A 14 -3.79 -4.66 9.48
N THR A 15 -4.05 -4.15 10.72
CA THR A 15 -4.80 -4.91 11.74
C THR A 15 -6.26 -5.21 11.36
N GLY A 16 -6.80 -4.52 10.38
CA GLY A 16 -8.16 -4.80 9.89
C GLY A 16 -8.17 -5.68 8.63
N ALA A 17 -7.04 -6.20 8.18
CA ALA A 17 -6.98 -7.15 7.08
C ALA A 17 -7.38 -8.55 7.56
N ALA A 18 -7.98 -9.34 6.64
CA ALA A 18 -8.40 -10.71 6.91
C ALA A 18 -8.30 -11.57 5.65
N GLY A 19 -8.24 -12.89 5.83
CA GLY A 19 -8.22 -13.89 4.78
C GLY A 19 -6.95 -13.86 3.93
N ARG A 20 -7.12 -13.91 2.63
CA ARG A 20 -6.04 -13.87 1.64
C ARG A 20 -5.74 -12.43 1.24
N VAL A 21 -4.51 -11.98 1.48
CA VAL A 21 -4.13 -10.56 1.43
C VAL A 21 -2.97 -10.30 0.46
N PRO A 22 -3.20 -9.83 -0.76
CA PRO A 22 -2.16 -9.18 -1.55
C PRO A 22 -1.73 -7.87 -0.88
N GLU A 23 -0.42 -7.72 -0.70
CA GLU A 23 0.19 -6.45 -0.30
C GLU A 23 0.97 -5.88 -1.50
N ILE A 24 0.46 -4.80 -2.08
CA ILE A 24 1.07 -4.13 -3.23
C ILE A 24 2.15 -3.17 -2.72
N GLY A 25 3.38 -3.36 -3.20
CA GLY A 25 4.54 -2.64 -2.71
C GLY A 25 4.93 -3.08 -1.30
N ILE A 26 5.13 -4.40 -1.09
CA ILE A 26 5.50 -4.95 0.22
C ILE A 26 6.83 -4.38 0.74
N GLY A 27 7.71 -3.97 -0.18
CA GLY A 27 9.03 -3.46 0.17
C GLY A 27 9.83 -4.47 0.99
N SER A 28 10.41 -4.01 2.08
CA SER A 28 11.21 -4.87 3.00
C SER A 28 10.37 -5.66 4.01
N GLY A 29 9.06 -5.78 3.82
CA GLY A 29 8.20 -6.61 4.67
C GLY A 29 7.84 -6.00 6.03
N LEU A 30 7.85 -4.66 6.16
CA LEU A 30 7.61 -3.96 7.43
C LEU A 30 6.21 -4.18 8.01
N ASN A 31 5.24 -4.57 7.19
CA ASN A 31 3.88 -4.86 7.62
C ASN A 31 3.71 -6.31 8.12
N LEU A 32 4.58 -7.23 7.72
CA LEU A 32 4.45 -8.65 8.04
C LEU A 32 4.27 -8.92 9.54
N PRO A 33 5.01 -8.28 10.47
CA PRO A 33 4.81 -8.49 11.90
C PRO A 33 3.49 -7.94 12.45
N LEU A 34 2.76 -7.11 11.68
CA LEU A 34 1.56 -6.40 12.10
C LEU A 34 0.26 -7.12 11.73
N TYR A 35 0.32 -8.11 10.82
CA TYR A 35 -0.84 -8.90 10.45
C TYR A 35 -1.32 -9.74 11.62
N GLY A 36 -2.63 -9.70 11.86
CA GLY A 36 -3.29 -10.47 12.92
C GLY A 36 -3.70 -11.87 12.46
N ASP A 37 -4.24 -12.65 13.39
CA ASP A 37 -4.63 -14.05 13.19
C ASP A 37 -5.79 -14.24 12.19
N ALA A 38 -6.51 -13.16 11.85
CA ALA A 38 -7.55 -13.18 10.82
C ALA A 38 -6.97 -13.28 9.40
N VAL A 39 -5.66 -13.08 9.22
CA VAL A 39 -4.98 -13.20 7.92
C VAL A 39 -4.41 -14.62 7.77
N GLU A 40 -4.81 -15.28 6.70
CA GLU A 40 -4.39 -16.64 6.39
C GLU A 40 -3.15 -16.70 5.50
N GLU A 41 -3.09 -15.78 4.53
CA GLU A 41 -2.00 -15.69 3.56
C GLU A 41 -1.72 -14.23 3.20
N VAL A 42 -0.44 -13.85 3.19
CA VAL A 42 0.03 -12.59 2.59
C VAL A 42 0.75 -12.92 1.28
N ILE A 43 0.32 -12.25 0.20
CA ILE A 43 0.99 -12.31 -1.10
C ILE A 43 1.66 -10.95 -1.30
N GLY A 44 2.94 -10.86 -0.95
CA GLY A 44 3.72 -9.63 -1.11
C GLY A 44 4.18 -9.45 -2.54
N ILE A 45 3.87 -8.30 -3.15
CA ILE A 45 4.28 -7.97 -4.52
C ILE A 45 5.17 -6.73 -4.48
N ASP A 46 6.32 -6.80 -5.12
CA ASP A 46 7.22 -5.66 -5.32
C ASP A 46 8.00 -5.84 -6.63
N ILE A 47 8.45 -4.73 -7.21
CA ILE A 47 9.29 -4.73 -8.42
C ILE A 47 10.79 -4.86 -8.12
N SER A 48 11.20 -4.68 -6.85
CA SER A 48 12.61 -4.72 -6.44
C SER A 48 12.97 -6.07 -5.84
N PRO A 49 13.83 -6.87 -6.52
CA PRO A 49 14.35 -8.10 -5.96
C PRO A 49 15.09 -7.91 -4.63
N GLU A 50 15.78 -6.77 -4.46
CA GLU A 50 16.51 -6.44 -3.24
C GLU A 50 15.57 -6.24 -2.05
N LEU A 51 14.44 -5.57 -2.27
CA LEU A 51 13.42 -5.40 -1.23
C LEU A 51 12.73 -6.71 -0.92
N LEU A 52 12.43 -7.53 -1.93
CA LEU A 52 11.88 -8.86 -1.74
C LEU A 52 12.82 -9.77 -0.93
N ALA A 53 14.12 -9.73 -1.19
CA ALA A 53 15.10 -10.46 -0.37
C ALA A 53 15.13 -10.00 1.10
N MET A 54 14.83 -8.71 1.37
CA MET A 54 14.64 -8.24 2.74
C MET A 54 13.32 -8.74 3.34
N ALA A 55 12.24 -8.74 2.54
CA ALA A 55 10.94 -9.24 2.94
C ALA A 55 10.97 -10.74 3.26
N GLU A 56 11.77 -11.55 2.55
CA GLU A 56 11.98 -12.98 2.87
C GLU A 56 12.52 -13.17 4.28
N ARG A 57 13.51 -12.36 4.67
CA ARG A 57 14.06 -12.38 6.04
C ARG A 57 13.00 -12.02 7.09
N ALA A 58 12.18 -11.01 6.78
CA ALA A 58 11.08 -10.62 7.66
C ALA A 58 10.00 -11.72 7.73
N ALA A 59 9.68 -12.37 6.61
CA ALA A 59 8.73 -13.47 6.53
C ALA A 59 9.19 -14.67 7.37
N ALA A 60 10.46 -15.02 7.32
CA ALA A 60 11.03 -16.11 8.13
C ALA A 60 10.87 -15.87 9.64
N MET A 61 10.86 -14.60 10.07
CA MET A 61 10.64 -14.25 11.48
C MET A 61 9.18 -14.39 11.93
N VAL A 62 8.21 -14.20 11.01
CA VAL A 62 6.77 -14.29 11.33
C VAL A 62 6.17 -15.65 11.03
N SER A 63 6.83 -16.52 10.27
CA SER A 63 6.35 -17.86 9.92
C SER A 63 6.06 -18.76 11.14
N ARG A 64 6.63 -18.44 12.30
CA ARG A 64 6.30 -19.09 13.59
C ARG A 64 4.85 -18.89 14.05
N ARG A 65 4.10 -17.95 13.43
CA ARG A 65 2.71 -17.58 13.76
C ARG A 65 1.63 -18.20 12.85
N ARG A 66 1.94 -19.24 12.05
CA ARG A 66 1.05 -19.85 11.05
C ARG A 66 0.66 -18.94 9.87
N LEU A 67 1.22 -17.74 9.75
CA LEU A 67 0.99 -16.85 8.61
C LEU A 67 1.76 -17.40 7.40
N ARG A 68 1.04 -17.71 6.34
CA ARG A 68 1.65 -18.05 5.05
C ARG A 68 2.06 -16.77 4.34
N VAL A 69 3.31 -16.71 3.91
CA VAL A 69 3.83 -15.56 3.14
C VAL A 69 4.37 -16.07 1.82
N ARG A 70 3.90 -15.48 0.72
CA ARG A 70 4.42 -15.69 -0.62
C ARG A 70 4.91 -14.36 -1.14
N LEU A 71 6.10 -14.32 -1.72
CA LEU A 71 6.68 -13.11 -2.30
C LEU A 71 6.77 -13.29 -3.81
N LEU A 72 6.33 -12.28 -4.54
CA LEU A 72 6.27 -12.29 -5.99
C LEU A 72 6.91 -11.01 -6.52
N GLU A 73 7.85 -11.17 -7.43
CA GLU A 73 8.33 -10.04 -8.24
C GLU A 73 7.26 -9.69 -9.27
N GLY A 74 6.85 -8.42 -9.29
CA GLY A 74 5.82 -7.98 -10.22
C GLY A 74 5.44 -6.51 -10.05
N SER A 75 4.83 -5.97 -11.10
CA SER A 75 4.30 -4.61 -11.10
C SER A 75 2.93 -4.55 -10.45
N ALA A 76 2.67 -3.46 -9.71
CA ALA A 76 1.35 -3.12 -9.20
C ALA A 76 0.32 -2.90 -10.32
N GLU A 77 0.77 -2.42 -11.48
CA GLU A 77 -0.05 -2.09 -12.65
C GLU A 77 -0.52 -3.33 -13.41
N ARG A 78 0.11 -4.47 -13.15
CA ARG A 78 -0.22 -5.77 -13.71
C ARG A 78 0.14 -6.86 -12.71
N LEU A 79 -0.79 -7.17 -11.84
CA LEU A 79 -0.57 -8.18 -10.82
C LEU A 79 -0.33 -9.57 -11.44
N PRO A 80 0.53 -10.41 -10.83
CA PRO A 80 0.80 -11.75 -11.33
C PRO A 80 -0.48 -12.56 -11.56
N CYS A 81 -0.55 -13.28 -12.69
CA CYS A 81 -1.74 -14.07 -13.10
C CYS A 81 -2.18 -15.13 -12.07
N ILE A 82 -1.29 -15.48 -11.12
CA ILE A 82 -1.62 -16.38 -10.03
C ILE A 82 -2.66 -15.80 -9.06
N ILE A 83 -2.90 -14.48 -9.11
CA ILE A 83 -3.93 -13.80 -8.34
C ILE A 83 -5.13 -13.59 -9.29
N ALA A 84 -6.07 -14.53 -9.22
CA ALA A 84 -7.25 -14.52 -10.08
C ALA A 84 -8.23 -13.40 -9.69
N ASP A 85 -9.16 -13.09 -10.60
CA ASP A 85 -10.24 -12.14 -10.37
C ASP A 85 -11.09 -12.56 -9.18
N GLY A 86 -11.45 -11.60 -8.33
CA GLY A 86 -12.32 -11.85 -7.18
C GLY A 86 -11.85 -12.92 -6.20
N SER A 87 -10.52 -13.15 -6.10
CA SER A 87 -9.95 -14.28 -5.35
C SER A 87 -9.35 -13.91 -4.01
N VAL A 88 -9.39 -12.63 -3.62
CA VAL A 88 -8.78 -12.15 -2.39
C VAL A 88 -9.74 -11.37 -1.52
N ASP A 89 -9.53 -11.43 -0.21
CA ASP A 89 -10.42 -10.83 0.78
C ASP A 89 -10.08 -9.37 1.06
N THR A 90 -8.80 -9.07 1.14
CA THR A 90 -8.31 -7.73 1.46
C THR A 90 -7.08 -7.41 0.61
N VAL A 91 -7.07 -6.27 -0.07
CA VAL A 91 -5.85 -5.72 -0.67
C VAL A 91 -5.26 -4.68 0.29
N VAL A 92 -3.96 -4.73 0.53
CA VAL A 92 -3.23 -3.77 1.37
C VAL A 92 -2.23 -2.99 0.53
N VAL A 93 -2.22 -1.67 0.71
CA VAL A 93 -1.25 -0.76 0.07
C VAL A 93 -0.74 0.25 1.10
N THR A 94 0.57 0.35 1.27
CA THR A 94 1.16 1.30 2.22
C THR A 94 2.34 2.04 1.60
N TRP A 95 2.14 3.32 1.27
CA TRP A 95 3.15 4.21 0.64
C TRP A 95 3.77 3.62 -0.63
N ALA A 96 2.98 2.95 -1.44
CA ALA A 96 3.39 2.41 -2.73
C ALA A 96 2.76 3.16 -3.90
N LEU A 97 1.45 3.47 -3.83
CA LEU A 97 0.75 4.14 -4.93
C LEU A 97 1.35 5.50 -5.29
N CYS A 98 1.94 6.22 -4.34
CA CYS A 98 2.58 7.49 -4.63
C CYS A 98 3.77 7.35 -5.60
N SER A 99 4.41 6.19 -5.67
CA SER A 99 5.59 5.92 -6.50
C SER A 99 5.29 5.10 -7.77
N VAL A 100 4.14 4.43 -7.83
CA VAL A 100 3.73 3.67 -9.03
C VAL A 100 3.48 4.63 -10.18
N PRO A 101 4.04 4.41 -11.38
CA PRO A 101 3.84 5.27 -12.55
C PRO A 101 2.37 5.47 -12.89
N ASP A 102 1.63 4.39 -13.12
CA ASP A 102 0.19 4.41 -13.36
C ASP A 102 -0.59 3.86 -12.16
N ALA A 103 -0.94 4.75 -11.22
CA ALA A 103 -1.71 4.37 -10.05
C ALA A 103 -3.16 3.97 -10.39
N THR A 104 -3.70 4.43 -11.52
CA THR A 104 -5.04 4.03 -11.97
C THR A 104 -5.05 2.57 -12.38
N ALA A 105 -4.07 2.15 -13.18
CA ALA A 105 -3.90 0.75 -13.55
C ALA A 105 -3.67 -0.14 -12.31
N ALA A 106 -2.84 0.30 -11.37
CA ALA A 106 -2.60 -0.44 -10.12
C ALA A 106 -3.87 -0.61 -9.27
N LEU A 107 -4.69 0.44 -9.18
CA LEU A 107 -5.96 0.38 -8.46
C LEU A 107 -7.02 -0.43 -9.20
N ALA A 108 -7.02 -0.42 -10.54
CA ALA A 108 -7.88 -1.28 -11.35
C ALA A 108 -7.54 -2.77 -11.13
N GLU A 109 -6.25 -3.12 -11.08
CA GLU A 109 -5.80 -4.48 -10.72
C GLU A 109 -6.20 -4.86 -9.29
N ALA A 110 -6.02 -3.96 -8.33
CA ALA A 110 -6.50 -4.17 -6.97
C ALA A 110 -8.02 -4.42 -6.92
N HIS A 111 -8.79 -3.69 -7.73
CA HIS A 111 -10.25 -3.87 -7.84
C HIS A 111 -10.61 -5.19 -8.51
N ARG A 112 -9.87 -5.59 -9.55
CA ARG A 112 -10.07 -6.87 -10.26
C ARG A 112 -9.93 -8.07 -9.32
N VAL A 113 -8.89 -8.08 -8.48
CA VAL A 113 -8.56 -9.25 -7.66
C VAL A 113 -9.39 -9.34 -6.38
N VAL A 114 -9.89 -8.22 -5.84
CA VAL A 114 -10.70 -8.22 -4.64
C VAL A 114 -12.09 -8.81 -4.92
N ARG A 115 -12.53 -9.76 -4.06
CA ARG A 115 -13.85 -10.38 -4.21
C ARG A 115 -14.99 -9.40 -3.90
N PRO A 116 -16.21 -9.65 -4.39
CA PRO A 116 -17.38 -8.92 -3.94
C PRO A 116 -17.50 -8.94 -2.40
N GLY A 117 -17.66 -7.76 -1.79
CA GLY A 117 -17.67 -7.61 -0.32
C GLY A 117 -16.29 -7.61 0.35
N GLY A 118 -15.21 -7.83 -0.39
CA GLY A 118 -13.84 -7.64 0.08
C GLY A 118 -13.48 -6.17 0.24
N SER A 119 -12.25 -5.86 0.63
CA SER A 119 -11.86 -4.49 0.93
C SER A 119 -10.45 -4.15 0.42
N LEU A 120 -10.23 -2.88 0.11
CA LEU A 120 -8.91 -2.29 -0.05
C LEU A 120 -8.61 -1.41 1.16
N ARG A 121 -7.44 -1.60 1.76
CA ARG A 121 -6.95 -0.85 2.92
C ARG A 121 -5.64 -0.18 2.56
N PHE A 122 -5.57 1.12 2.77
CA PHE A 122 -4.39 1.88 2.34
C PHE A 122 -3.99 2.98 3.30
N VAL A 123 -2.72 3.36 3.22
CA VAL A 123 -2.18 4.63 3.72
C VAL A 123 -1.18 5.15 2.72
N GLU A 124 -1.36 6.39 2.28
CA GLU A 124 -0.58 6.99 1.20
C GLU A 124 -0.23 8.46 1.46
N HIS A 125 0.81 8.92 0.81
CA HIS A 125 1.00 10.35 0.61
C HIS A 125 -0.07 10.86 -0.36
N GLY A 126 -0.72 11.95 0.00
CA GLY A 126 -1.77 12.53 -0.83
C GLY A 126 -1.63 14.04 -0.94
N ARG A 127 -2.43 14.61 -1.87
CA ARG A 127 -2.59 16.04 -2.00
C ARG A 127 -3.15 16.62 -0.71
N SER A 128 -2.55 17.73 -0.24
CA SER A 128 -3.03 18.44 0.93
C SER A 128 -4.39 19.09 0.65
N PRO A 129 -5.32 19.12 1.63
CA PRO A 129 -6.51 19.93 1.54
C PRO A 129 -6.21 21.45 1.61
N ASP A 130 -5.06 21.85 2.16
CA ASP A 130 -4.65 23.25 2.25
C ASP A 130 -4.11 23.73 0.90
N ALA A 131 -4.75 24.75 0.31
CA ALA A 131 -4.44 25.24 -1.02
C ALA A 131 -2.97 25.70 -1.17
N SER A 132 -2.42 26.34 -0.14
CA SER A 132 -1.01 26.78 -0.14
C SER A 132 -0.03 25.60 -0.16
N VAL A 133 -0.32 24.55 0.61
CA VAL A 133 0.50 23.34 0.64
C VAL A 133 0.35 22.56 -0.66
N ALA A 134 -0.86 22.44 -1.18
CA ALA A 134 -1.14 21.80 -2.45
C ALA A 134 -0.41 22.48 -3.61
N TRP A 135 -0.36 23.81 -3.61
CA TRP A 135 0.40 24.59 -4.60
C TRP A 135 1.90 24.23 -4.56
N TRP A 136 2.49 24.15 -3.37
CA TRP A 136 3.88 23.70 -3.21
C TRP A 136 4.08 22.26 -3.65
N GLN A 137 3.16 21.37 -3.33
CA GLN A 137 3.21 19.96 -3.78
C GLN A 137 3.24 19.89 -5.31
N ASP A 138 2.40 20.67 -6.01
CA ASP A 138 2.35 20.68 -7.47
C ASP A 138 3.69 21.14 -8.08
N HIS A 139 4.29 22.19 -7.52
CA HIS A 139 5.54 22.75 -8.03
C HIS A 139 6.78 21.91 -7.69
N LEU A 140 6.77 21.25 -6.53
CA LEU A 140 7.92 20.45 -6.07
C LEU A 140 7.87 19.00 -6.61
N THR A 141 6.70 18.47 -6.97
CA THR A 141 6.56 17.09 -7.42
C THR A 141 7.49 16.71 -8.60
N PRO A 142 7.69 17.55 -9.64
CA PRO A 142 8.58 17.20 -10.75
C PRO A 142 10.03 16.95 -10.33
N LEU A 143 10.53 17.75 -9.38
CA LEU A 143 11.87 17.59 -8.82
C LEU A 143 11.93 16.43 -7.84
N TRP A 144 10.93 16.34 -6.96
CA TRP A 144 10.84 15.31 -5.93
C TRP A 144 10.82 13.89 -6.50
N LYS A 145 10.09 13.66 -7.58
CA LYS A 145 10.05 12.37 -8.28
C LYS A 145 11.44 11.86 -8.68
N ARG A 146 12.34 12.75 -9.08
CA ARG A 146 13.70 12.37 -9.50
C ARG A 146 14.56 11.89 -8.33
N CYS A 147 14.30 12.39 -7.13
CA CYS A 147 15.11 12.13 -5.93
C CYS A 147 14.49 11.10 -4.98
N SER A 148 13.19 10.76 -5.17
CA SER A 148 12.41 9.98 -4.20
C SER A 148 11.71 8.78 -4.84
N GLY A 149 12.38 8.08 -5.74
CA GLY A 149 11.88 6.83 -6.32
C GLY A 149 10.52 6.98 -7.03
N GLY A 150 10.30 8.09 -7.74
CA GLY A 150 9.06 8.33 -8.48
C GLY A 150 7.89 8.87 -7.65
N CYS A 151 8.06 9.14 -6.34
CA CYS A 151 6.97 9.54 -5.46
C CYS A 151 6.32 10.86 -5.88
N HIS A 152 4.99 10.84 -6.04
CA HIS A 152 4.15 12.00 -6.31
C HIS A 152 3.60 12.56 -5.00
N LEU A 153 3.91 13.83 -4.70
CA LEU A 153 3.43 14.50 -3.49
C LEU A 153 1.95 14.91 -3.55
N ASN A 154 1.41 15.05 -4.77
CA ASN A 154 0.13 15.70 -5.06
C ASN A 154 -0.93 14.73 -5.59
N ARG A 155 -0.74 13.41 -5.43
CA ARG A 155 -1.70 12.42 -5.94
C ARG A 155 -3.00 12.45 -5.14
N GLN A 156 -4.12 12.53 -5.83
CA GLN A 156 -5.47 12.46 -5.23
C GLN A 156 -5.94 11.00 -5.20
N THR A 157 -5.45 10.25 -4.21
CA THR A 157 -5.68 8.80 -4.13
C THR A 157 -7.16 8.44 -3.96
N ASP A 158 -7.94 9.28 -3.29
CA ASP A 158 -9.39 9.08 -3.09
C ASP A 158 -10.17 9.21 -4.40
N ASP A 159 -9.83 10.16 -5.26
CA ASP A 159 -10.47 10.31 -6.58
C ASP A 159 -10.10 9.14 -7.50
N LEU A 160 -8.84 8.69 -7.46
CA LEU A 160 -8.42 7.52 -8.20
C LEU A 160 -9.15 6.25 -7.75
N LEU A 161 -9.35 6.06 -6.45
CA LEU A 161 -10.11 4.93 -5.92
C LEU A 161 -11.56 4.93 -6.43
N ARG A 162 -12.21 6.10 -6.41
CA ARG A 162 -13.59 6.23 -6.93
C ARG A 162 -13.68 5.96 -8.44
N SER A 163 -12.69 6.45 -9.20
CA SER A 163 -12.67 6.29 -10.67
C SER A 163 -12.59 4.84 -11.14
N VAL A 164 -11.97 3.95 -10.34
CA VAL A 164 -11.88 2.51 -10.64
C VAL A 164 -12.98 1.67 -9.98
N GLY A 165 -13.96 2.28 -9.31
CA GLY A 165 -15.15 1.59 -8.78
C GLY A 165 -15.14 1.31 -7.27
N PHE A 166 -14.09 1.68 -6.52
CA PHE A 166 -14.12 1.54 -5.07
C PHE A 166 -15.07 2.54 -4.40
N ARG A 167 -15.83 2.07 -3.42
CA ARG A 167 -16.60 2.92 -2.51
C ARG A 167 -15.81 3.17 -1.23
N LEU A 168 -15.58 4.44 -0.90
CA LEU A 168 -14.87 4.83 0.32
C LEU A 168 -15.77 4.69 1.54
N ALA A 169 -15.66 3.59 2.27
CA ALA A 169 -16.37 3.37 3.52
C ALA A 169 -15.82 4.25 4.67
N ARG A 170 -14.52 4.48 4.68
CA ARG A 170 -13.84 5.35 5.66
C ARG A 170 -12.61 5.98 5.04
N LEU A 171 -12.51 7.29 5.09
CA LEU A 171 -11.32 8.05 4.73
C LEU A 171 -10.91 8.95 5.90
N LYS A 172 -9.62 8.93 6.25
CA LYS A 172 -9.02 9.90 7.18
C LYS A 172 -7.88 10.58 6.47
N THR A 173 -7.98 11.88 6.33
CA THR A 173 -6.93 12.74 5.81
C THR A 173 -6.32 13.55 6.95
N GLY A 174 -5.08 13.98 6.80
CA GLY A 174 -4.40 14.81 7.77
C GLY A 174 -2.89 14.74 7.63
N TYR A 175 -2.22 15.61 8.35
CA TYR A 175 -0.77 15.61 8.39
C TYR A 175 -0.26 14.52 9.31
N ALA A 176 0.79 13.80 8.86
CA ALA A 176 1.51 12.90 9.76
C ALA A 176 2.07 13.74 10.92
N GLN A 177 1.62 13.45 12.15
CA GLN A 177 2.00 14.23 13.33
C GLN A 177 3.53 14.23 13.49
N GLY A 178 4.14 15.41 13.23
CA GLY A 178 5.42 15.74 13.79
C GLY A 178 5.29 15.80 15.32
N ARG A 179 6.37 15.57 16.08
CA ARG A 179 6.36 15.91 17.51
C ARG A 179 5.88 17.35 17.62
N GLY A 180 4.67 17.54 18.20
CA GLY A 180 4.30 18.84 18.73
C GLY A 180 5.39 19.27 19.71
N ARG A 181 5.82 20.51 19.57
CA ARG A 181 6.67 21.17 20.56
C ARG A 181 5.91 21.28 21.88
#